data_aaa31b7ad55e226eb788a7686c235346
#
_entry.id   aaa31b7ad55e226eb788a7686c235346
#
_cell.length_a   1.000
_cell.length_b   1.000
_cell.length_c   1.000
_cell.angle_alpha   90.00
_cell.angle_beta   90.00
_cell.angle_gamma   90.00
#
_symmetry.space_group_name_H-M   'P 1'
#
loop_
_entity.id
_entity.type
_entity.pdbx_description
1 polymer ?
#
loop_
_entity_poly.entity_id
_entity_poly.type
_entity_poly.pdbx_seq_one_letter_code
_entity_poly.pdbx_strand_id
1 'polypeptide(L)'
;MSFNTLVFGVYPYVALLVCLVGSWARFDLAQYTWKAGSSQMLSKKGMRVYSNLFHIGVLFILAGHFVGLLTPHAVYEHVISTEHKQLLAMVSGGFFGLLCFIGLTGLILRRLTDARVRATGNASDLMILLVLYAQLILGLSTIVASTHHLDGSVMVLLADWAQSIVTLQPLAAAEAIAPVSLVYKLHVGLGLTLFVLFPFTRLVHIVSAPVWYFGRRYQVVRQKRRVA
;
A
#
# COMPACT_ATOMS: atom_id res chain seq x y z
N MET A 1 8.71 7.52 -27.69
CA MET A 1 8.58 7.45 -26.22
C MET A 1 9.44 6.31 -25.71
N SER A 2 10.27 6.54 -24.70
CA SER A 2 11.05 5.47 -24.09
C SER A 2 10.16 4.57 -23.21
N PHE A 3 10.61 3.34 -22.94
CA PHE A 3 9.90 2.44 -22.00
C PHE A 3 9.70 3.09 -20.61
N ASN A 4 10.73 3.77 -20.11
CA ASN A 4 10.62 4.49 -18.83
C ASN A 4 9.57 5.60 -18.88
N THR A 5 9.44 6.33 -19.98
CA THR A 5 8.42 7.36 -20.14
C THR A 5 7.00 6.77 -20.06
N LEU A 6 6.77 5.62 -20.70
CA LEU A 6 5.47 4.95 -20.64
C LEU A 6 5.14 4.43 -19.24
N VAL A 7 6.07 3.69 -18.62
CA VAL A 7 5.80 2.97 -17.36
C VAL A 7 5.90 3.87 -16.13
N PHE A 8 6.79 4.86 -16.14
CA PHE A 8 7.06 5.68 -14.95
C PHE A 8 6.68 7.16 -15.11
N GLY A 9 6.38 7.60 -16.35
CA GLY A 9 5.86 8.94 -16.63
C GLY A 9 4.36 8.95 -16.85
N VAL A 10 3.82 8.06 -17.69
CA VAL A 10 2.40 8.07 -18.10
C VAL A 10 1.54 7.11 -17.26
N TYR A 11 1.99 5.89 -17.08
CA TYR A 11 1.23 4.86 -16.35
C TYR A 11 0.80 5.26 -14.93
N PRO A 12 1.55 6.05 -14.12
CA PRO A 12 1.09 6.55 -12.83
C PRO A 12 -0.25 7.30 -12.92
N TYR A 13 -0.43 8.15 -13.93
CA TYR A 13 -1.68 8.89 -14.11
C TYR A 13 -2.84 7.98 -14.53
N VAL A 14 -2.57 7.00 -15.40
CA VAL A 14 -3.57 5.99 -15.77
C VAL A 14 -3.97 5.17 -14.54
N ALA A 15 -3.02 4.75 -13.72
CA ALA A 15 -3.26 3.97 -12.52
C ALA A 15 -4.08 4.77 -11.49
N LEU A 16 -3.76 6.04 -11.28
CA LEU A 16 -4.51 6.93 -10.38
C LEU A 16 -5.92 7.20 -10.92
N LEU A 17 -6.06 7.45 -12.23
CA LEU A 17 -7.37 7.67 -12.86
C LEU A 17 -8.26 6.43 -12.70
N VAL A 18 -7.76 5.23 -13.00
CA VAL A 18 -8.49 3.98 -12.82
C VAL A 18 -8.86 3.77 -11.35
N CYS A 19 -7.94 4.05 -10.42
CA CYS A 19 -8.19 3.95 -8.99
C CYS A 19 -9.34 4.87 -8.54
N LEU A 20 -9.30 6.15 -8.91
CA LEU A 20 -10.26 7.15 -8.46
C LEU A 20 -11.62 6.94 -9.15
N VAL A 21 -11.64 6.93 -10.48
CA VAL A 21 -12.89 6.81 -11.26
C VAL A 21 -13.51 5.43 -11.08
N GLY A 22 -12.71 4.36 -11.09
CA GLY A 22 -13.19 3.01 -10.85
C GLY A 22 -13.76 2.82 -9.44
N SER A 23 -13.14 3.41 -8.43
CA SER A 23 -13.65 3.37 -7.06
C SER A 23 -14.96 4.15 -6.93
N TRP A 24 -15.04 5.33 -7.51
CA TRP A 24 -16.26 6.12 -7.56
C TRP A 24 -17.39 5.38 -8.27
N ALA A 25 -17.14 4.89 -9.48
CA ALA A 25 -18.13 4.12 -10.24
C ALA A 25 -18.61 2.88 -9.47
N ARG A 26 -17.69 2.13 -8.83
CA ARG A 26 -18.07 0.98 -8.01
C ARG A 26 -18.91 1.37 -6.80
N PHE A 27 -18.58 2.48 -6.14
CA PHE A 27 -19.33 2.98 -4.99
C PHE A 27 -20.76 3.36 -5.39
N ASP A 28 -20.93 4.01 -6.53
CA ASP A 28 -22.23 4.48 -7.03
C ASP A 28 -23.07 3.32 -7.61
N LEU A 29 -22.50 2.53 -8.51
CA LEU A 29 -23.22 1.52 -9.29
C LEU A 29 -23.37 0.18 -8.57
N ALA A 30 -22.47 -0.17 -7.63
CA ALA A 30 -22.40 -1.51 -7.02
C ALA A 30 -22.08 -1.43 -5.51
N GLN A 31 -22.74 -0.54 -4.78
CA GLN A 31 -22.48 -0.22 -3.38
C GLN A 31 -22.43 -1.45 -2.45
N TYR A 32 -23.29 -2.45 -2.68
CA TYR A 32 -23.31 -3.70 -1.91
C TYR A 32 -22.04 -4.54 -2.04
N THR A 33 -21.25 -4.33 -3.09
CA THR A 33 -19.95 -5.00 -3.28
C THR A 33 -18.81 -4.30 -2.53
N TRP A 34 -19.06 -3.12 -1.96
CA TRP A 34 -18.11 -2.31 -1.22
C TRP A 34 -17.94 -2.83 0.20
N LYS A 35 -17.17 -3.92 0.34
CA LYS A 35 -16.98 -4.62 1.62
C LYS A 35 -15.59 -5.23 1.75
N ALA A 36 -15.11 -5.39 2.99
CA ALA A 36 -13.84 -6.04 3.28
C ALA A 36 -13.85 -7.56 3.11
N GLY A 37 -15.02 -8.21 3.11
CA GLY A 37 -15.15 -9.67 3.01
C GLY A 37 -14.39 -10.41 4.12
N SER A 38 -14.49 -9.95 5.39
CA SER A 38 -13.76 -10.52 6.51
C SER A 38 -14.17 -11.98 6.77
N SER A 39 -13.17 -12.86 6.92
CA SER A 39 -13.35 -14.27 7.27
C SER A 39 -13.26 -14.52 8.79
N GLN A 40 -13.31 -13.49 9.61
CA GLN A 40 -13.19 -13.61 11.09
C GLN A 40 -14.32 -14.43 11.72
N MET A 41 -15.53 -14.33 11.17
CA MET A 41 -16.69 -15.09 11.65
C MET A 41 -16.62 -16.57 11.28
N LEU A 42 -15.88 -16.93 10.23
CA LEU A 42 -15.73 -18.31 9.77
C LEU A 42 -14.71 -19.09 10.60
N SER A 43 -13.63 -18.43 10.98
CA SER A 43 -12.58 -19.01 11.82
C SER A 43 -11.85 -17.89 12.56
N LYS A 44 -11.70 -18.03 13.88
CA LYS A 44 -11.02 -17.05 14.73
C LYS A 44 -9.53 -17.33 14.86
N LYS A 45 -9.06 -18.56 14.49
CA LYS A 45 -7.69 -19.02 14.71
C LYS A 45 -6.68 -18.10 13.99
N GLY A 46 -5.83 -17.43 14.76
CA GLY A 46 -4.78 -16.54 14.27
C GLY A 46 -5.26 -15.23 13.63
N MET A 47 -6.56 -15.08 13.31
CA MET A 47 -7.06 -13.95 12.52
C MET A 47 -6.75 -12.59 13.15
N ARG A 48 -6.96 -12.44 14.48
CA ARG A 48 -6.70 -11.15 15.16
C ARG A 48 -5.22 -10.79 15.12
N VAL A 49 -4.34 -11.75 15.40
CA VAL A 49 -2.89 -11.49 15.45
C VAL A 49 -2.36 -11.14 14.07
N TYR A 50 -2.59 -12.01 13.08
CA TYR A 50 -2.05 -11.81 11.73
C TYR A 50 -2.64 -10.57 11.05
N SER A 51 -3.94 -10.31 11.24
CA SER A 51 -4.57 -9.10 10.70
C SER A 51 -4.02 -7.84 11.34
N ASN A 52 -3.83 -7.81 12.67
CA ASN A 52 -3.27 -6.63 13.34
C ASN A 52 -1.82 -6.39 12.93
N LEU A 53 -0.98 -7.43 12.90
CA LEU A 53 0.42 -7.30 12.44
C LEU A 53 0.50 -6.75 11.01
N PHE A 54 -0.32 -7.30 10.10
CA PHE A 54 -0.39 -6.82 8.72
C PHE A 54 -0.83 -5.35 8.66
N HIS A 55 -1.93 -4.97 9.33
CA HIS A 55 -2.46 -3.61 9.24
C HIS A 55 -1.54 -2.58 9.91
N ILE A 56 -0.97 -2.89 11.07
CA ILE A 56 0.02 -2.02 11.71
C ILE A 56 1.21 -1.84 10.77
N GLY A 57 1.79 -2.94 10.27
CA GLY A 57 2.93 -2.88 9.36
C GLY A 57 2.64 -2.07 8.10
N VAL A 58 1.56 -2.37 7.38
CA VAL A 58 1.25 -1.71 6.11
C VAL A 58 0.90 -0.23 6.29
N LEU A 59 0.18 0.15 7.34
CA LEU A 59 -0.16 1.55 7.59
C LEU A 59 1.09 2.41 7.86
N PHE A 60 2.03 1.90 8.67
CA PHE A 60 3.29 2.61 8.91
C PHE A 60 4.17 2.64 7.67
N ILE A 61 4.22 1.57 6.86
CA ILE A 61 4.93 1.56 5.58
C ILE A 61 4.34 2.61 4.63
N LEU A 62 3.02 2.67 4.47
CA LEU A 62 2.37 3.65 3.60
C LEU A 62 2.59 5.09 4.09
N ALA A 63 2.47 5.33 5.40
CA ALA A 63 2.79 6.65 5.97
C ALA A 63 4.26 7.04 5.73
N GLY A 64 5.18 6.10 5.90
CA GLY A 64 6.60 6.30 5.61
C GLY A 64 6.87 6.62 4.13
N HIS A 65 6.20 5.94 3.20
CA HIS A 65 6.30 6.26 1.78
C HIS A 65 5.73 7.65 1.47
N PHE A 66 4.56 7.98 2.02
CA PHE A 66 3.95 9.28 1.81
C PHE A 66 4.86 10.41 2.29
N VAL A 67 5.31 10.35 3.54
CA VAL A 67 6.21 11.36 4.11
C VAL A 67 7.59 11.32 3.44
N GLY A 68 8.16 10.13 3.24
CA GLY A 68 9.51 9.96 2.72
C GLY A 68 9.68 10.44 1.27
N LEU A 69 8.70 10.17 0.40
CA LEU A 69 8.79 10.52 -1.02
C LEU A 69 8.26 11.93 -1.33
N LEU A 70 7.23 12.40 -0.60
CA LEU A 70 6.58 13.67 -0.94
C LEU A 70 7.13 14.87 -0.16
N THR A 71 7.97 14.67 0.88
CA THR A 71 8.61 15.80 1.54
C THR A 71 9.82 16.29 0.70
N PRO A 72 9.79 17.53 0.18
CA PRO A 72 10.87 18.08 -0.63
C PRO A 72 12.19 18.14 0.12
N HIS A 73 13.31 18.03 -0.61
CA HIS A 73 14.66 18.12 -0.06
C HIS A 73 14.87 19.41 0.75
N ALA A 74 14.46 20.54 0.20
CA ALA A 74 14.57 21.86 0.84
C ALA A 74 13.84 21.96 2.20
N VAL A 75 12.86 21.08 2.47
CA VAL A 75 12.13 21.08 3.74
C VAL A 75 12.82 20.21 4.79
N TYR A 76 13.23 19.00 4.42
CA TYR A 76 13.76 18.06 5.42
C TYR A 76 15.24 18.26 5.72
N GLU A 77 16.03 18.86 4.83
CA GLU A 77 17.47 19.09 5.05
C GLU A 77 17.78 20.00 6.22
N HIS A 78 16.83 20.87 6.61
CA HIS A 78 16.94 21.71 7.83
C HIS A 78 16.81 20.90 9.14
N VAL A 79 16.31 19.67 9.07
CA VAL A 79 16.02 18.83 10.25
C VAL A 79 16.89 17.57 10.27
N ILE A 80 17.11 16.95 9.10
CA ILE A 80 17.81 15.68 8.99
C ILE A 80 18.59 15.62 7.67
N SER A 81 19.82 15.10 7.70
CA SER A 81 20.56 14.85 6.47
C SER A 81 19.94 13.73 5.64
N THR A 82 20.22 13.73 4.33
CA THR A 82 19.70 12.71 3.40
C THR A 82 20.12 11.30 3.80
N GLU A 83 21.34 11.10 4.25
CA GLU A 83 21.87 9.81 4.74
C GLU A 83 21.11 9.32 5.97
N HIS A 84 20.90 10.17 6.97
CA HIS A 84 20.14 9.81 8.16
C HIS A 84 18.66 9.57 7.86
N LYS A 85 18.06 10.33 6.94
CA LYS A 85 16.69 10.09 6.46
C LYS A 85 16.58 8.72 5.78
N GLN A 86 17.56 8.35 4.96
CA GLN A 86 17.61 7.02 4.35
C GLN A 86 17.75 5.93 5.40
N LEU A 87 18.66 6.07 6.36
CA LEU A 87 18.84 5.10 7.44
C LEU A 87 17.55 4.94 8.26
N LEU A 88 16.88 6.03 8.60
CA LEU A 88 15.59 6.00 9.29
C LEU A 88 14.53 5.25 8.47
N ALA A 89 14.47 5.49 7.16
CA ALA A 89 13.54 4.80 6.25
C ALA A 89 13.85 3.30 6.16
N MET A 90 15.13 2.91 6.09
CA MET A 90 15.55 1.51 6.05
C MET A 90 15.23 0.77 7.36
N VAL A 91 15.53 1.37 8.51
CA VAL A 91 15.29 0.76 9.83
C VAL A 91 13.79 0.65 10.12
N SER A 92 13.05 1.75 9.96
CA SER A 92 11.59 1.74 10.19
C SER A 92 10.87 0.89 9.15
N GLY A 93 11.22 1.01 7.88
CA GLY A 93 10.69 0.19 6.79
C GLY A 93 10.98 -1.30 6.98
N GLY A 94 12.16 -1.66 7.45
CA GLY A 94 12.54 -3.04 7.80
C GLY A 94 11.73 -3.59 8.96
N PHE A 95 11.59 -2.82 10.03
CA PHE A 95 10.81 -3.24 11.20
C PHE A 95 9.33 -3.44 10.87
N PHE A 96 8.68 -2.42 10.30
CA PHE A 96 7.26 -2.52 9.93
C PHE A 96 7.04 -3.47 8.76
N GLY A 97 8.02 -3.61 7.86
CA GLY A 97 8.01 -4.60 6.79
C GLY A 97 8.01 -6.03 7.34
N LEU A 98 8.81 -6.32 8.37
CA LEU A 98 8.82 -7.62 9.03
C LEU A 98 7.49 -7.93 9.74
N LEU A 99 6.90 -6.96 10.44
CA LEU A 99 5.55 -7.12 11.02
C LEU A 99 4.51 -7.44 9.95
N CYS A 100 4.55 -6.68 8.85
CA CYS A 100 3.67 -6.87 7.71
C CYS A 100 3.87 -8.26 7.08
N PHE A 101 5.12 -8.70 6.93
CA PHE A 101 5.49 -10.00 6.36
C PHE A 101 4.94 -11.18 7.21
N ILE A 102 5.14 -11.15 8.52
CA ILE A 102 4.61 -12.16 9.44
C ILE A 102 3.07 -12.18 9.37
N GLY A 103 2.46 -11.00 9.43
CA GLY A 103 1.01 -10.87 9.36
C GLY A 103 0.43 -11.41 8.06
N LEU A 104 0.99 -10.99 6.91
CA LEU A 104 0.50 -11.37 5.60
C LEU A 104 0.74 -12.86 5.31
N THR A 105 1.90 -13.40 5.69
CA THR A 105 2.19 -14.84 5.61
C THR A 105 1.16 -15.65 6.39
N GLY A 106 0.84 -15.24 7.63
CA GLY A 106 -0.18 -15.91 8.43
C GLY A 106 -1.58 -15.85 7.83
N LEU A 107 -1.96 -14.72 7.20
CA LEU A 107 -3.23 -14.56 6.50
C LEU A 107 -3.32 -15.44 5.25
N ILE A 108 -2.23 -15.54 4.46
CA ILE A 108 -2.15 -16.39 3.28
C ILE A 108 -2.24 -17.87 3.68
N LEU A 109 -1.41 -18.31 4.64
CA LEU A 109 -1.43 -19.69 5.13
C LEU A 109 -2.82 -20.08 5.63
N ARG A 110 -3.44 -19.22 6.44
CA ARG A 110 -4.80 -19.42 6.93
C ARG A 110 -5.80 -19.59 5.77
N ARG A 111 -5.67 -18.78 4.71
CA ARG A 111 -6.56 -18.87 3.55
C ARG A 111 -6.34 -20.13 2.73
N LEU A 112 -5.14 -20.66 2.70
CA LEU A 112 -4.81 -21.88 1.98
C LEU A 112 -5.15 -23.16 2.76
N THR A 113 -5.02 -23.12 4.11
CA THR A 113 -5.16 -24.33 4.94
C THR A 113 -6.53 -24.49 5.59
N ASP A 114 -7.25 -23.38 5.90
CA ASP A 114 -8.57 -23.47 6.53
C ASP A 114 -9.66 -23.74 5.46
N ALA A 115 -10.26 -24.92 5.51
CA ALA A 115 -11.26 -25.37 4.55
C ALA A 115 -12.50 -24.46 4.48
N ARG A 116 -12.95 -23.90 5.61
CA ARG A 116 -14.11 -22.99 5.67
C ARG A 116 -13.79 -21.66 4.98
N VAL A 117 -12.61 -21.12 5.24
CA VAL A 117 -12.14 -19.86 4.62
C VAL A 117 -11.94 -20.06 3.12
N ARG A 118 -11.40 -21.20 2.71
CA ARG A 118 -11.19 -21.53 1.30
C ARG A 118 -12.50 -21.70 0.52
N ALA A 119 -13.47 -22.40 1.11
CA ALA A 119 -14.76 -22.66 0.45
C ALA A 119 -15.61 -21.40 0.23
N THR A 120 -15.44 -20.36 1.06
CA THR A 120 -16.20 -19.12 0.97
C THR A 120 -15.41 -17.96 0.37
N GLY A 121 -14.14 -18.18 0.03
CA GLY A 121 -13.25 -17.13 -0.50
C GLY A 121 -13.40 -16.96 -2.00
N ASN A 122 -13.30 -15.71 -2.47
CA ASN A 122 -13.20 -15.41 -3.89
C ASN A 122 -11.75 -15.51 -4.38
N ALA A 123 -11.57 -15.89 -5.65
CA ALA A 123 -10.24 -15.93 -6.28
C ALA A 123 -9.53 -14.57 -6.24
N SER A 124 -10.28 -13.47 -6.43
CA SER A 124 -9.76 -12.10 -6.33
C SER A 124 -9.16 -11.78 -4.97
N ASP A 125 -9.70 -12.36 -3.89
CA ASP A 125 -9.15 -12.15 -2.54
C ASP A 125 -7.78 -12.83 -2.34
N LEU A 126 -7.60 -14.03 -2.91
CA LEU A 126 -6.29 -14.70 -2.87
C LEU A 126 -5.30 -14.00 -3.79
N MET A 127 -5.72 -13.64 -4.99
CA MET A 127 -4.90 -12.89 -5.94
C MET A 127 -4.33 -11.63 -5.32
N ILE A 128 -5.18 -10.78 -4.72
CA ILE A 128 -4.70 -9.52 -4.13
C ILE A 128 -3.76 -9.73 -2.94
N LEU A 129 -3.97 -10.79 -2.13
CA LEU A 129 -3.04 -11.14 -1.06
C LEU A 129 -1.67 -11.54 -1.61
N LEU A 130 -1.63 -12.31 -2.71
CA LEU A 130 -0.37 -12.72 -3.34
C LEU A 130 0.35 -11.54 -4.01
N VAL A 131 -0.39 -10.63 -4.66
CA VAL A 131 0.18 -9.40 -5.23
C VAL A 131 0.76 -8.51 -4.14
N LEU A 132 0.05 -8.32 -3.01
CA LEU A 132 0.55 -7.59 -1.85
C LEU A 132 1.79 -8.28 -1.25
N TYR A 133 1.83 -9.59 -1.24
CA TYR A 133 2.98 -10.34 -0.74
C TYR A 133 4.22 -10.15 -1.64
N ALA A 134 4.04 -10.22 -2.96
CA ALA A 134 5.09 -9.91 -3.92
C ALA A 134 5.58 -8.46 -3.80
N GLN A 135 4.65 -7.50 -3.64
CA GLN A 135 4.98 -6.10 -3.40
C GLN A 135 5.81 -5.90 -2.13
N LEU A 136 5.46 -6.60 -1.06
CA LEU A 136 6.18 -6.55 0.20
C LEU A 136 7.58 -7.15 0.09
N ILE A 137 7.73 -8.29 -0.59
CA ILE A 137 9.05 -8.92 -0.84
C ILE A 137 9.93 -7.97 -1.65
N LEU A 138 9.40 -7.38 -2.73
CA LEU A 138 10.13 -6.38 -3.51
C LEU A 138 10.52 -5.18 -2.64
N GLY A 139 9.62 -4.67 -1.79
CA GLY A 139 9.92 -3.58 -0.87
C GLY A 139 11.04 -3.92 0.13
N LEU A 140 11.02 -5.10 0.72
CA LEU A 140 12.11 -5.55 1.60
C LEU A 140 13.43 -5.73 0.82
N SER A 141 13.35 -6.17 -0.43
CA SER A 141 14.53 -6.30 -1.30
C SER A 141 15.14 -4.93 -1.65
N THR A 142 14.34 -3.86 -1.74
CA THR A 142 14.88 -2.50 -1.94
C THR A 142 15.71 -2.04 -0.75
N ILE A 143 15.41 -2.47 0.47
CA ILE A 143 16.22 -2.17 1.66
C ILE A 143 17.61 -2.80 1.52
N VAL A 144 17.68 -4.06 1.07
CA VAL A 144 18.97 -4.74 0.81
C VAL A 144 19.73 -4.00 -0.30
N ALA A 145 19.08 -3.61 -1.38
CA ALA A 145 19.72 -2.82 -2.43
C ALA A 145 20.23 -1.46 -1.92
N SER A 146 19.49 -0.82 -1.00
CA SER A 146 19.86 0.48 -0.40
C SER A 146 21.12 0.40 0.48
N THR A 147 21.49 -0.78 1.00
CA THR A 147 22.73 -0.91 1.78
C THR A 147 23.99 -0.68 0.95
N HIS A 148 23.89 -0.77 -0.38
CA HIS A 148 25.01 -0.49 -1.30
C HIS A 148 25.12 0.99 -1.70
N HIS A 149 24.16 1.83 -1.31
CA HIS A 149 24.07 3.26 -1.65
C HIS A 149 23.61 4.06 -0.41
N LEU A 150 24.46 4.09 0.64
CA LEU A 150 24.13 4.75 1.91
C LEU A 150 24.22 6.27 1.85
N ASP A 151 24.67 6.84 0.72
CA ASP A 151 24.78 8.26 0.45
C ASP A 151 23.43 8.98 0.25
N GLY A 152 22.33 8.25 0.20
CA GLY A 152 20.99 8.81 0.00
C GLY A 152 20.63 9.14 -1.46
N SER A 153 21.56 8.98 -2.41
CA SER A 153 21.37 9.37 -3.81
C SER A 153 20.14 8.72 -4.46
N VAL A 154 19.97 7.40 -4.28
CA VAL A 154 18.83 6.66 -4.82
C VAL A 154 17.51 7.13 -4.20
N MET A 155 17.49 7.45 -2.90
CA MET A 155 16.30 7.94 -2.23
C MET A 155 15.88 9.32 -2.77
N VAL A 156 16.83 10.20 -3.10
CA VAL A 156 16.54 11.50 -3.73
C VAL A 156 15.90 11.28 -5.09
N LEU A 157 16.48 10.42 -5.96
CA LEU A 157 15.93 10.13 -7.28
C LEU A 157 14.49 9.57 -7.22
N LEU A 158 14.18 8.71 -6.24
CA LEU A 158 12.84 8.19 -6.05
C LEU A 158 11.86 9.25 -5.52
N ALA A 159 12.34 10.17 -4.65
CA ALA A 159 11.55 11.30 -4.18
C ALA A 159 11.26 12.27 -5.34
N ASP A 160 12.27 12.61 -6.15
CA ASP A 160 12.13 13.46 -7.33
C ASP A 160 11.14 12.86 -8.34
N TRP A 161 11.20 11.53 -8.56
CA TRP A 161 10.20 10.83 -9.37
C TRP A 161 8.79 11.04 -8.82
N ALA A 162 8.57 10.78 -7.54
CA ALA A 162 7.24 10.88 -6.93
C ALA A 162 6.71 12.33 -6.93
N GLN A 163 7.57 13.30 -6.62
CA GLN A 163 7.23 14.72 -6.64
C GLN A 163 6.92 15.22 -8.05
N SER A 164 7.68 14.76 -9.05
CA SER A 164 7.43 15.08 -10.47
C SER A 164 6.07 14.53 -10.94
N ILE A 165 5.66 13.33 -10.48
CA ILE A 165 4.33 12.80 -10.77
C ILE A 165 3.24 13.69 -10.17
N VAL A 166 3.36 14.07 -8.89
CA VAL A 166 2.37 14.91 -8.20
C VAL A 166 2.29 16.32 -8.80
N THR A 167 3.40 16.84 -9.31
CA THR A 167 3.48 18.16 -9.99
C THR A 167 3.20 18.11 -11.48
N LEU A 168 2.71 16.98 -12.01
CA LEU A 168 2.30 16.78 -13.40
C LEU A 168 3.45 16.93 -14.42
N GLN A 169 4.64 16.44 -14.08
CA GLN A 169 5.84 16.48 -14.89
C GLN A 169 6.29 15.07 -15.33
N PRO A 170 5.58 14.40 -16.25
CA PRO A 170 5.81 12.99 -16.60
C PRO A 170 7.20 12.73 -17.23
N LEU A 171 7.76 13.70 -17.94
CA LEU A 171 9.10 13.54 -18.54
C LEU A 171 10.19 13.62 -17.48
N ALA A 172 10.12 14.59 -16.56
CA ALA A 172 11.05 14.71 -15.45
C ALA A 172 10.98 13.46 -14.53
N ALA A 173 9.79 12.94 -14.28
CA ALA A 173 9.62 11.69 -13.54
C ALA A 173 10.33 10.50 -14.23
N ALA A 174 10.17 10.37 -15.55
CA ALA A 174 10.81 9.30 -16.31
C ALA A 174 12.35 9.42 -16.34
N GLU A 175 12.88 10.64 -16.34
CA GLU A 175 14.32 10.92 -16.25
C GLU A 175 14.86 10.61 -14.85
N ALA A 176 14.19 11.04 -13.80
CA ALA A 176 14.59 10.81 -12.41
C ALA A 176 14.71 9.31 -12.08
N ILE A 177 13.78 8.46 -12.55
CA ILE A 177 13.81 7.03 -12.29
C ILE A 177 14.74 6.26 -13.26
N ALA A 178 15.19 6.85 -14.35
CA ALA A 178 15.98 6.17 -15.36
C ALA A 178 17.26 5.49 -14.82
N PRO A 179 18.10 6.14 -13.99
CA PRO A 179 19.32 5.53 -13.45
C PRO A 179 19.06 4.54 -12.30
N VAL A 180 17.85 4.49 -11.74
CA VAL A 180 17.52 3.64 -10.58
C VAL A 180 17.53 2.17 -10.97
N SER A 181 18.00 1.30 -10.07
CA SER A 181 18.13 -0.14 -10.32
C SER A 181 16.77 -0.83 -10.50
N LEU A 182 16.80 -2.01 -11.16
CA LEU A 182 15.60 -2.74 -11.55
C LEU A 182 14.70 -3.12 -10.36
N VAL A 183 15.24 -3.44 -9.20
CA VAL A 183 14.44 -3.85 -8.04
C VAL A 183 13.49 -2.73 -7.58
N TYR A 184 13.94 -1.48 -7.58
CA TYR A 184 13.07 -0.33 -7.26
C TYR A 184 12.03 -0.11 -8.36
N LYS A 185 12.41 -0.23 -9.64
CA LYS A 185 11.49 -0.12 -10.78
C LYS A 185 10.37 -1.16 -10.71
N LEU A 186 10.71 -2.40 -10.38
CA LEU A 186 9.72 -3.47 -10.20
C LEU A 186 8.79 -3.18 -9.01
N HIS A 187 9.35 -2.71 -7.88
CA HIS A 187 8.56 -2.33 -6.71
C HIS A 187 7.59 -1.18 -7.03
N VAL A 188 8.06 -0.13 -7.69
CA VAL A 188 7.21 0.99 -8.12
C VAL A 188 6.16 0.54 -9.13
N GLY A 189 6.54 -0.22 -10.15
CA GLY A 189 5.63 -0.70 -11.19
C GLY A 189 4.52 -1.59 -10.64
N LEU A 190 4.85 -2.52 -9.72
CA LEU A 190 3.86 -3.35 -9.05
C LEU A 190 2.98 -2.53 -8.10
N GLY A 191 3.55 -1.52 -7.41
CA GLY A 191 2.80 -0.56 -6.60
C GLY A 191 1.77 0.22 -7.41
N LEU A 192 2.13 0.69 -8.59
CA LEU A 192 1.19 1.35 -9.52
C LEU A 192 0.09 0.39 -9.99
N THR A 193 0.44 -0.88 -10.24
CA THR A 193 -0.53 -1.92 -10.60
C THR A 193 -1.53 -2.19 -9.46
N LEU A 194 -1.13 -2.07 -8.19
CA LEU A 194 -2.05 -2.13 -7.05
C LEU A 194 -3.10 -1.02 -7.08
N PHE A 195 -2.77 0.20 -7.53
CA PHE A 195 -3.77 1.25 -7.75
C PHE A 195 -4.77 0.88 -8.85
N VAL A 196 -4.32 0.25 -9.94
CA VAL A 196 -5.22 -0.25 -10.99
C VAL A 196 -6.15 -1.34 -10.45
N LEU A 197 -5.63 -2.26 -9.62
CA LEU A 197 -6.41 -3.36 -9.02
C LEU A 197 -7.32 -2.89 -7.87
N PHE A 198 -7.09 -1.72 -7.32
CA PHE A 198 -7.79 -1.20 -6.14
C PHE A 198 -9.33 -1.25 -6.30
N PRO A 199 -9.95 -0.65 -7.32
CA PRO A 199 -11.41 -0.61 -7.45
C PRO A 199 -12.04 -1.99 -7.70
N PHE A 200 -11.28 -2.99 -8.17
CA PHE A 200 -11.77 -4.32 -8.51
C PHE A 200 -11.60 -5.35 -7.39
N THR A 201 -10.96 -4.96 -6.30
CA THR A 201 -10.61 -5.87 -5.21
C THR A 201 -11.22 -5.41 -3.88
N ARG A 202 -10.94 -6.15 -2.82
CA ARG A 202 -11.31 -5.78 -1.45
C ARG A 202 -10.55 -4.57 -0.90
N LEU A 203 -9.54 -4.05 -1.59
CA LEU A 203 -8.77 -2.87 -1.15
C LEU A 203 -9.65 -1.63 -0.96
N VAL A 204 -10.81 -1.56 -1.63
CA VAL A 204 -11.77 -0.46 -1.45
C VAL A 204 -12.19 -0.22 0.01
N HIS A 205 -12.06 -1.21 0.90
CA HIS A 205 -12.35 -1.02 2.33
C HIS A 205 -11.43 0.01 3.00
N ILE A 206 -10.25 0.30 2.45
CA ILE A 206 -9.31 1.30 2.94
C ILE A 206 -9.98 2.68 3.00
N VAL A 207 -10.73 3.03 1.96
CA VAL A 207 -11.44 4.32 1.88
C VAL A 207 -12.66 4.37 2.82
N SER A 208 -13.14 3.21 3.29
CA SER A 208 -14.24 3.11 4.25
C SER A 208 -13.79 3.09 5.71
N ALA A 209 -12.52 3.33 6.00
CA ALA A 209 -12.02 3.38 7.37
C ALA A 209 -12.80 4.43 8.17
N PRO A 210 -13.38 4.07 9.33
CA PRO A 210 -14.26 4.96 10.09
C PRO A 210 -13.45 5.99 10.90
N VAL A 211 -12.72 6.85 10.21
CA VAL A 211 -11.82 7.88 10.80
C VAL A 211 -12.58 8.79 11.77
N TRP A 212 -13.85 9.01 11.52
CA TRP A 212 -14.74 9.82 12.36
C TRP A 212 -14.90 9.28 13.78
N TYR A 213 -14.63 7.99 14.02
CA TYR A 213 -14.74 7.41 15.37
C TYR A 213 -13.62 7.87 16.30
N PHE A 214 -12.49 8.33 15.78
CA PHE A 214 -11.45 8.93 16.61
C PHE A 214 -11.92 10.22 17.31
N GLY A 215 -12.89 10.95 16.72
CA GLY A 215 -13.48 12.16 17.30
C GLY A 215 -14.75 11.91 18.13
N ARG A 216 -15.30 10.68 18.15
CA ARG A 216 -16.55 10.38 18.85
C ARG A 216 -16.28 9.74 20.21
N ARG A 217 -16.82 10.34 21.26
CA ARG A 217 -16.74 9.80 22.64
C ARG A 217 -17.76 8.70 22.93
N TYR A 218 -18.75 8.51 22.04
CA TYR A 218 -19.84 7.53 22.22
C TYR A 218 -20.29 6.98 20.88
N GLN A 219 -20.86 5.78 20.92
CA GLN A 219 -21.49 5.13 19.77
C GLN A 219 -23.02 5.14 19.99
N VAL A 220 -23.78 5.64 19.01
CA VAL A 220 -25.25 5.58 19.06
C VAL A 220 -25.68 4.19 18.64
N VAL A 221 -26.20 3.41 19.62
CA VAL A 221 -26.84 2.11 19.35
C VAL A 221 -28.35 2.34 19.38
N ARG A 222 -29.01 2.20 18.23
CA ARG A 222 -30.48 2.26 18.15
C ARG A 222 -31.04 0.85 18.26
N GLN A 223 -31.79 0.59 19.31
CA GLN A 223 -32.55 -0.65 19.46
C GLN A 223 -33.99 -0.40 18.97
N LYS A 224 -34.47 -1.20 18.02
CA LYS A 224 -35.91 -1.18 17.70
C LYS A 224 -36.67 -1.66 18.93
N ARG A 225 -37.52 -0.80 19.50
CA ARG A 225 -38.46 -1.20 20.56
C ARG A 225 -39.32 -2.33 19.98
N ARG A 226 -39.22 -3.54 20.53
CA ARG A 226 -40.24 -4.56 20.31
C ARG A 226 -41.50 -4.02 20.96
N VAL A 227 -42.50 -3.70 20.19
CA VAL A 227 -43.88 -3.50 20.68
C VAL A 227 -44.32 -4.89 21.08
N ALA A 228 -44.56 -5.07 22.37
CA ALA A 228 -45.17 -6.29 22.92
C ALA A 228 -46.64 -6.34 22.54
#